data_76ccf6aa6222a7565e5cc7c280f1eb5a
#
_entry.id   76ccf6aa6222a7565e5cc7c280f1eb5a
#
_cell.length_a   1.000
_cell.length_b   1.000
_cell.length_c   1.000
_cell.angle_alpha   90.00
_cell.angle_beta   90.00
_cell.angle_gamma   90.00
#
_symmetry.space_group_name_H-M   'P 1'
#
loop_
_entity.id
_entity.type
_entity.pdbx_description
1 polymer ?
#
loop_
_entity_poly.entity_id
_entity_poly.type
_entity_poly.pdbx_seq_one_letter_code
_entity_poly.pdbx_strand_id
1 'polypeptide(L)'
;NVKNRALESDQKKPANPYALSKLKTEKFIIRQSKIKPISYMILRYFNVAGADKKLRTGLVTKHSTHLIKIACEVAVGKRKKLIINGNNYDTFDGTTIRDYIHVSDLAEIHYKCANNLIKKNKSKIFNCGYGRGVSVKEVVQTLNNILGNEILVKIGKKRAGDTKKVIANTNKLYRYFSWQPKYNNLKLILKSSL
;
A
#
# COMPACT_ATOMS: atom_id res chain seq x y z
N ASN A 1 -14.34 6.81 12.64
CA ASN A 1 -13.28 7.02 13.63
C ASN A 1 -11.96 7.36 12.95
N VAL A 2 -11.67 8.67 12.86
CA VAL A 2 -10.46 9.23 12.19
C VAL A 2 -9.19 9.05 13.04
N LYS A 3 -9.31 8.69 14.31
CA LYS A 3 -8.24 8.72 15.33
C LYS A 3 -7.05 7.76 15.15
N ASN A 4 -7.04 6.88 14.13
CA ASN A 4 -5.97 5.87 13.97
C ASN A 4 -5.43 5.77 12.54
N ARG A 5 -5.41 6.88 11.78
CA ARG A 5 -4.82 6.94 10.45
C ARG A 5 -3.53 7.75 10.50
N ALA A 6 -2.46 7.25 9.86
CA ALA A 6 -1.17 7.90 9.80
C ALA A 6 -1.24 9.24 9.05
N LEU A 7 -0.80 10.31 9.69
CA LEU A 7 -0.68 11.66 9.12
C LEU A 7 0.74 11.86 8.55
N GLU A 8 0.88 12.77 7.60
CA GLU A 8 2.21 13.19 7.11
C GLU A 8 3.05 13.87 8.18
N SER A 9 2.41 14.50 9.17
CA SER A 9 3.02 15.18 10.32
C SER A 9 3.46 14.24 11.44
N ASP A 10 2.98 12.98 11.46
CA ASP A 10 3.30 12.06 12.54
C ASP A 10 4.81 11.81 12.66
N GLN A 11 5.26 11.61 13.90
CA GLN A 11 6.64 11.26 14.19
C GLN A 11 7.01 9.94 13.53
N LYS A 12 8.08 9.95 12.74
CA LYS A 12 8.57 8.78 12.02
C LYS A 12 9.50 7.97 12.91
N LYS A 13 9.09 6.75 13.22
CA LYS A 13 9.88 5.78 14.00
C LYS A 13 10.14 4.55 13.13
N PRO A 14 11.24 4.54 12.33
CA PRO A 14 11.55 3.41 11.44
C PRO A 14 11.87 2.16 12.26
N ALA A 15 11.12 1.08 12.03
CA ALA A 15 11.24 -0.17 12.77
C ALA A 15 12.23 -1.17 12.14
N ASN A 16 12.76 -0.88 10.95
CA ASN A 16 13.69 -1.75 10.23
C ASN A 16 14.62 -0.94 9.30
N PRO A 17 15.70 -1.57 8.78
CA PRO A 17 16.67 -0.89 7.90
C PRO A 17 16.05 -0.30 6.63
N TYR A 18 15.07 -0.97 6.03
CA TYR A 18 14.35 -0.47 4.86
C TYR A 18 13.61 0.84 5.18
N ALA A 19 12.81 0.87 6.25
CA ALA A 19 12.10 2.08 6.67
C ALA A 19 13.08 3.22 7.01
N LEU A 20 14.22 2.89 7.64
CA LEU A 20 15.27 3.86 7.93
C LEU A 20 15.88 4.44 6.65
N SER A 21 16.16 3.60 5.64
CA SER A 21 16.71 4.07 4.36
C SER A 21 15.75 5.06 3.67
N LYS A 22 14.44 4.75 3.64
CA LYS A 22 13.42 5.64 3.07
C LYS A 22 13.32 6.96 3.82
N LEU A 23 13.38 6.93 5.16
CA LEU A 23 13.39 8.15 5.97
C LEU A 23 14.65 9.00 5.72
N LYS A 24 15.83 8.38 5.58
CA LYS A 24 17.08 9.09 5.24
C LYS A 24 16.98 9.74 3.85
N THR A 25 16.46 9.02 2.85
CA THR A 25 16.23 9.56 1.50
C THR A 25 15.28 10.77 1.52
N GLU A 26 14.16 10.67 2.24
CA GLU A 26 13.22 11.78 2.40
C GLU A 26 13.92 13.03 3.01
N LYS A 27 14.64 12.84 4.12
CA LYS A 27 15.39 13.93 4.78
C LYS A 27 16.46 14.53 3.87
N PHE A 28 17.14 13.69 3.09
CA PHE A 28 18.16 14.16 2.13
C PHE A 28 17.54 15.04 1.04
N ILE A 29 16.44 14.61 0.42
CA ILE A 29 15.71 15.41 -0.60
C ILE A 29 15.27 16.75 -0.03
N ILE A 30 14.66 16.76 1.17
CA ILE A 30 14.22 17.98 1.85
C ILE A 30 15.41 18.93 2.13
N ARG A 31 16.55 18.37 2.57
CA ARG A 31 17.77 19.17 2.82
C ARG A 31 18.30 19.77 1.51
N GLN A 32 18.38 18.98 0.43
CA GLN A 32 18.86 19.45 -0.86
C GLN A 32 17.99 20.58 -1.43
N SER A 33 16.67 20.51 -1.25
CA SER A 33 15.75 21.56 -1.72
C SER A 33 15.88 22.90 -0.98
N LYS A 34 16.56 22.93 0.17
CA LYS A 34 16.90 24.18 0.88
C LYS A 34 18.16 24.86 0.35
N ILE A 35 19.02 24.08 -0.33
CA ILE A 35 20.34 24.53 -0.80
C ILE A 35 20.31 24.78 -2.31
N LYS A 36 19.51 24.02 -3.04
CA LYS A 36 19.39 24.06 -4.51
C LYS A 36 17.96 24.43 -4.91
N PRO A 37 17.72 25.04 -6.05
CA PRO A 37 16.38 25.36 -6.57
C PRO A 37 15.64 24.11 -7.04
N ILE A 38 15.44 23.13 -6.15
CA ILE A 38 14.79 21.85 -6.44
C ILE A 38 13.47 21.81 -5.69
N SER A 39 12.38 21.53 -6.41
CA SER A 39 11.09 21.19 -5.82
C SER A 39 10.84 19.68 -5.88
N TYR A 40 10.07 19.17 -4.94
CA TYR A 40 9.80 17.74 -4.81
C TYR A 40 8.35 17.44 -4.48
N MET A 41 7.89 16.25 -4.91
CA MET A 41 6.69 15.59 -4.41
C MET A 41 7.09 14.25 -3.81
N ILE A 42 7.03 14.14 -2.48
CA ILE A 42 7.31 12.88 -1.77
C ILE A 42 5.99 12.14 -1.57
N LEU A 43 5.90 10.95 -2.13
CA LEU A 43 4.74 10.07 -2.05
C LEU A 43 5.04 8.91 -1.10
N ARG A 44 4.39 8.92 0.07
CA ARG A 44 4.43 7.82 1.03
C ARG A 44 3.26 6.89 0.74
N TYR A 45 3.47 5.96 -0.21
CA TYR A 45 2.42 5.00 -0.57
C TYR A 45 2.41 3.80 0.37
N PHE A 46 1.21 3.31 0.63
CA PHE A 46 0.94 2.16 1.47
C PHE A 46 1.08 0.87 0.64
N ASN A 47 0.31 -0.16 0.91
CA ASN A 47 0.48 -1.42 0.19
C ASN A 47 -0.04 -1.31 -1.25
N VAL A 48 0.88 -1.28 -2.22
CA VAL A 48 0.51 -1.24 -3.65
C VAL A 48 0.12 -2.64 -4.11
N ALA A 49 -0.98 -2.74 -4.84
CA ALA A 49 -1.48 -4.01 -5.39
C ALA A 49 -2.25 -3.77 -6.69
N GLY A 50 -2.68 -4.86 -7.34
CA GLY A 50 -3.31 -4.79 -8.65
C GLY A 50 -2.30 -4.75 -9.79
N ALA A 51 -2.80 -4.90 -10.99
CA ALA A 51 -2.04 -4.74 -12.24
C ALA A 51 -2.75 -3.77 -13.18
N ASP A 52 -2.06 -3.34 -14.23
CA ASP A 52 -2.66 -2.49 -15.26
C ASP A 52 -3.91 -3.14 -15.87
N LYS A 53 -4.97 -2.36 -16.08
CA LYS A 53 -6.25 -2.86 -16.64
C LYS A 53 -6.09 -3.59 -17.97
N LYS A 54 -5.09 -3.21 -18.78
CA LYS A 54 -4.77 -3.88 -20.05
C LYS A 54 -3.73 -5.00 -19.88
N LEU A 55 -3.36 -5.34 -18.65
CA LEU A 55 -2.38 -6.38 -18.29
C LEU A 55 -1.01 -6.20 -18.95
N ARG A 56 -0.62 -4.96 -19.28
CA ARG A 56 0.69 -4.64 -19.87
C ARG A 56 1.82 -4.73 -18.87
N THR A 57 1.52 -4.49 -17.60
CA THR A 57 2.47 -4.51 -16.49
C THR A 57 1.81 -5.08 -15.23
N GLY A 58 2.63 -5.70 -14.39
CA GLY A 58 2.22 -6.24 -13.10
C GLY A 58 3.42 -6.53 -12.22
N LEU A 59 3.20 -7.07 -11.03
CA LEU A 59 4.29 -7.42 -10.11
C LEU A 59 4.89 -8.78 -10.47
N VAL A 60 6.08 -8.79 -11.09
CA VAL A 60 6.77 -9.97 -11.63
C VAL A 60 7.87 -10.53 -10.69
N THR A 61 7.97 -10.06 -9.45
CA THR A 61 9.01 -10.47 -8.50
C THR A 61 8.90 -11.96 -8.15
N LYS A 62 9.98 -12.75 -8.39
CA LYS A 62 10.03 -14.20 -8.11
C LYS A 62 9.84 -14.54 -6.63
N HIS A 63 10.43 -13.75 -5.72
CA HIS A 63 10.39 -13.98 -4.26
C HIS A 63 9.59 -12.87 -3.55
N SER A 64 8.33 -12.72 -3.92
CA SER A 64 7.46 -11.71 -3.32
C SER A 64 7.09 -12.06 -1.88
N THR A 65 7.07 -11.03 -1.04
CA THR A 65 6.50 -11.08 0.32
C THR A 65 5.15 -10.35 0.40
N HIS A 66 4.65 -9.83 -0.72
CA HIS A 66 3.39 -9.11 -0.78
C HIS A 66 2.19 -10.06 -0.68
N LEU A 67 1.31 -9.82 0.29
CA LEU A 67 0.17 -10.69 0.58
C LEU A 67 -0.68 -11.01 -0.65
N ILE A 68 -1.15 -9.99 -1.36
CA ILE A 68 -2.05 -10.18 -2.51
C ILE A 68 -1.37 -11.01 -3.61
N LYS A 69 -0.10 -10.73 -3.93
CA LYS A 69 0.63 -11.54 -4.91
C LYS A 69 0.75 -13.00 -4.48
N ILE A 70 1.13 -13.25 -3.21
CA ILE A 70 1.25 -14.63 -2.71
C ILE A 70 -0.12 -15.34 -2.73
N ALA A 71 -1.19 -14.65 -2.34
CA ALA A 71 -2.53 -15.21 -2.37
C ALA A 71 -2.97 -15.58 -3.80
N CYS A 72 -2.70 -14.70 -4.78
CA CYS A 72 -2.96 -14.98 -6.19
C CYS A 72 -2.09 -16.14 -6.73
N GLU A 73 -0.80 -16.22 -6.33
CA GLU A 73 0.06 -17.36 -6.70
C GLU A 73 -0.45 -18.69 -6.13
N VAL A 74 -1.07 -18.69 -4.94
CA VAL A 74 -1.75 -19.88 -4.41
C VAL A 74 -3.01 -20.20 -5.22
N ALA A 75 -3.80 -19.18 -5.54
CA ALA A 75 -5.02 -19.33 -6.34
C ALA A 75 -4.79 -19.98 -7.72
N VAL A 76 -3.68 -19.62 -8.36
CA VAL A 76 -3.30 -20.18 -9.68
C VAL A 76 -2.37 -21.41 -9.59
N GLY A 77 -2.21 -22.02 -8.41
CA GLY A 77 -1.41 -23.24 -8.21
C GLY A 77 0.11 -23.06 -8.24
N LYS A 78 0.63 -21.82 -8.36
CA LYS A 78 2.08 -21.55 -8.33
C LYS A 78 2.70 -21.69 -6.95
N ARG A 79 1.89 -21.65 -5.90
CA ARG A 79 2.28 -21.92 -4.51
C ARG A 79 1.30 -22.87 -3.85
N LYS A 80 1.81 -23.76 -2.98
CA LYS A 80 0.98 -24.74 -2.29
C LYS A 80 0.04 -24.12 -1.26
N LYS A 81 0.43 -23.05 -0.57
CA LYS A 81 -0.32 -22.44 0.53
C LYS A 81 0.07 -21.01 0.80
N LEU A 82 -0.87 -20.23 1.37
CA LEU A 82 -0.64 -18.92 1.97
C LEU A 82 -0.34 -19.08 3.47
N ILE A 83 0.69 -18.41 3.97
CA ILE A 83 0.98 -18.34 5.40
C ILE A 83 0.49 -17.00 5.94
N ILE A 84 -0.47 -17.01 6.87
CA ILE A 84 -0.90 -15.84 7.63
C ILE A 84 -0.01 -15.71 8.87
N ASN A 85 0.75 -14.62 8.97
CA ASN A 85 1.72 -14.41 10.05
C ASN A 85 1.05 -13.88 11.33
N GLY A 86 0.51 -14.80 12.12
CA GLY A 86 -0.23 -14.56 13.34
C GLY A 86 -1.71 -14.29 13.12
N ASN A 87 -2.53 -14.77 14.06
CA ASN A 87 -3.99 -14.63 14.07
C ASN A 87 -4.54 -14.12 15.42
N ASN A 88 -3.67 -13.59 16.27
CA ASN A 88 -3.99 -13.09 17.59
C ASN A 88 -3.49 -11.65 17.80
N TYR A 89 -3.57 -10.82 16.75
CA TYR A 89 -3.40 -9.37 16.87
C TYR A 89 -4.65 -8.77 17.52
N ASP A 90 -4.48 -7.67 18.23
CA ASP A 90 -5.59 -6.85 18.75
C ASP A 90 -6.27 -6.09 17.59
N THR A 91 -7.05 -6.82 16.79
CA THR A 91 -7.85 -6.39 15.64
C THR A 91 -9.15 -7.18 15.63
N PHE A 92 -10.13 -6.77 14.84
CA PHE A 92 -11.47 -7.38 14.85
C PHE A 92 -11.49 -8.87 14.45
N ASP A 93 -10.50 -9.35 13.67
CA ASP A 93 -10.41 -10.74 13.22
C ASP A 93 -9.10 -11.44 13.62
N GLY A 94 -8.26 -10.76 14.41
CA GLY A 94 -6.98 -11.26 14.88
C GLY A 94 -5.84 -11.16 13.88
N THR A 95 -6.07 -10.66 12.64
CA THR A 95 -5.03 -10.49 11.63
C THR A 95 -4.64 -9.03 11.42
N THR A 96 -3.48 -8.78 10.82
CA THR A 96 -3.02 -7.40 10.58
C THR A 96 -3.88 -6.67 9.56
N ILE A 97 -4.04 -5.35 9.74
CA ILE A 97 -4.84 -4.49 8.87
C ILE A 97 -3.93 -3.55 8.09
N ARG A 98 -4.11 -3.49 6.78
CA ARG A 98 -3.33 -2.66 5.86
C ARG A 98 -4.23 -1.85 4.94
N ASP A 99 -3.72 -0.71 4.48
CA ASP A 99 -4.33 0.10 3.44
C ASP A 99 -3.73 -0.33 2.09
N TYR A 100 -4.56 -0.73 1.16
CA TYR A 100 -4.15 -1.14 -0.19
C TYR A 100 -4.52 -0.06 -1.19
N ILE A 101 -3.59 0.27 -2.08
CA ILE A 101 -3.82 1.17 -3.19
C ILE A 101 -3.56 0.45 -4.51
N HIS A 102 -4.45 0.60 -5.48
CA HIS A 102 -4.27 0.03 -6.81
C HIS A 102 -3.14 0.75 -7.56
N VAL A 103 -2.30 -0.02 -8.26
CA VAL A 103 -1.13 0.52 -8.97
C VAL A 103 -1.51 1.59 -9.99
N SER A 104 -2.65 1.48 -10.68
CA SER A 104 -3.12 2.48 -11.64
C SER A 104 -3.52 3.80 -10.99
N ASP A 105 -4.14 3.77 -9.81
CA ASP A 105 -4.45 4.97 -9.04
C ASP A 105 -3.16 5.65 -8.53
N LEU A 106 -2.20 4.85 -8.09
CA LEU A 106 -0.90 5.37 -7.70
C LEU A 106 -0.14 5.99 -8.88
N ALA A 107 -0.20 5.38 -10.07
CA ALA A 107 0.38 5.95 -11.29
C ALA A 107 -0.27 7.29 -11.66
N GLU A 108 -1.60 7.42 -11.54
CA GLU A 108 -2.30 8.70 -11.75
C GLU A 108 -1.83 9.76 -10.75
N ILE A 109 -1.63 9.40 -9.47
CA ILE A 109 -1.09 10.33 -8.46
C ILE A 109 0.31 10.82 -8.87
N HIS A 110 1.21 9.93 -9.33
CA HIS A 110 2.53 10.31 -9.81
C HIS A 110 2.46 11.30 -10.97
N TYR A 111 1.59 11.04 -11.95
CA TYR A 111 1.36 11.93 -13.08
C TYR A 111 0.87 13.32 -12.64
N LYS A 112 -0.11 13.38 -11.74
CA LYS A 112 -0.62 14.64 -11.17
C LYS A 112 0.47 15.41 -10.41
N CYS A 113 1.31 14.69 -9.66
CA CYS A 113 2.44 15.29 -8.93
C CYS A 113 3.49 15.86 -9.89
N ALA A 114 3.88 15.12 -10.94
CA ALA A 114 4.83 15.59 -11.95
C ALA A 114 4.33 16.86 -12.65
N ASN A 115 3.08 16.86 -13.12
CA ASN A 115 2.47 18.03 -13.75
C ASN A 115 2.38 19.23 -12.80
N ASN A 116 2.11 18.99 -11.51
CA ASN A 116 2.06 20.06 -10.53
C ASN A 116 3.44 20.68 -10.26
N LEU A 117 4.49 19.85 -10.23
CA LEU A 117 5.87 20.34 -10.11
C LEU A 117 6.25 21.23 -11.27
N ILE A 118 5.95 20.81 -12.52
CA ILE A 118 6.23 21.60 -13.73
C ILE A 118 5.49 22.94 -13.68
N LYS A 119 4.21 22.96 -13.30
CA LYS A 119 3.38 24.16 -13.36
C LYS A 119 3.56 25.11 -12.18
N LYS A 120 3.73 24.58 -10.97
CA LYS A 120 3.68 25.37 -9.72
C LYS A 120 4.98 25.40 -8.94
N ASN A 121 5.90 24.53 -9.24
CA ASN A 121 7.21 24.42 -8.56
C ASN A 121 7.13 24.44 -7.02
N LYS A 122 6.13 23.73 -6.43
CA LYS A 122 5.87 23.70 -4.98
C LYS A 122 6.12 22.30 -4.40
N SER A 123 7.01 22.23 -3.42
CA SER A 123 7.30 20.97 -2.72
C SER A 123 6.18 20.54 -1.78
N LYS A 124 5.83 19.27 -1.80
CA LYS A 124 4.81 18.67 -0.94
C LYS A 124 5.17 17.23 -0.57
N ILE A 125 4.54 16.76 0.50
CA ILE A 125 4.58 15.36 0.96
C ILE A 125 3.15 14.88 1.11
N PHE A 126 2.84 13.68 0.59
CA PHE A 126 1.51 13.09 0.63
C PHE A 126 1.56 11.62 1.06
N ASN A 127 0.62 11.22 1.91
CA ASN A 127 0.29 9.82 2.10
C ASN A 127 -0.62 9.35 0.96
N CYS A 128 -0.27 8.21 0.34
CA CYS A 128 -0.98 7.65 -0.81
C CYS A 128 -1.56 6.28 -0.43
N GLY A 129 -2.84 6.24 -0.22
CA GLY A 129 -3.68 5.08 0.11
C GLY A 129 -5.14 5.42 -0.15
N TYR A 130 -6.03 4.57 0.30
CA TYR A 130 -7.47 4.86 0.23
C TYR A 130 -8.06 5.33 1.57
N GLY A 131 -7.24 5.31 2.64
CA GLY A 131 -7.72 5.59 3.99
C GLY A 131 -8.65 4.50 4.52
N ARG A 132 -8.63 3.31 3.92
CA ARG A 132 -9.42 2.14 4.29
C ARG A 132 -8.49 1.00 4.71
N GLY A 133 -8.72 0.45 5.90
CA GLY A 133 -8.02 -0.74 6.36
C GLY A 133 -8.71 -2.01 5.89
N VAL A 134 -7.94 -2.95 5.39
CA VAL A 134 -8.37 -4.29 5.00
C VAL A 134 -7.51 -5.30 5.74
N SER A 135 -8.11 -6.29 6.37
CA SER A 135 -7.41 -7.34 7.10
C SER A 135 -6.89 -8.44 6.17
N VAL A 136 -5.96 -9.27 6.68
CA VAL A 136 -5.46 -10.42 5.90
C VAL A 136 -6.59 -11.41 5.62
N LYS A 137 -7.47 -11.67 6.59
CA LYS A 137 -8.63 -12.56 6.41
C LYS A 137 -9.62 -12.00 5.39
N GLU A 138 -9.89 -10.67 5.39
CA GLU A 138 -10.74 -10.05 4.37
C GLU A 138 -10.18 -10.23 2.95
N VAL A 139 -8.84 -10.12 2.78
CA VAL A 139 -8.19 -10.39 1.48
C VAL A 139 -8.43 -11.84 1.05
N VAL A 140 -8.21 -12.81 1.94
CA VAL A 140 -8.41 -14.24 1.64
C VAL A 140 -9.88 -14.53 1.30
N GLN A 141 -10.81 -14.07 2.13
CA GLN A 141 -12.24 -14.29 1.91
C GLN A 141 -12.73 -13.66 0.59
N THR A 142 -12.27 -12.44 0.29
CA THR A 142 -12.64 -11.79 -0.98
C THR A 142 -12.08 -12.56 -2.18
N LEU A 143 -10.86 -13.10 -2.06
CA LEU A 143 -10.25 -13.92 -3.11
C LEU A 143 -11.02 -15.23 -3.30
N ASN A 144 -11.35 -15.93 -2.22
CA ASN A 144 -12.16 -17.16 -2.26
C ASN A 144 -13.53 -16.93 -2.92
N ASN A 145 -14.18 -15.80 -2.61
CA ASN A 145 -15.44 -15.41 -3.24
C ASN A 145 -15.30 -15.09 -4.76
N ILE A 146 -14.11 -14.66 -5.20
CA ILE A 146 -13.83 -14.45 -6.64
C ILE A 146 -13.64 -15.78 -7.35
N LEU A 147 -12.96 -16.73 -6.70
CA LEU A 147 -12.60 -18.03 -7.26
C LEU A 147 -13.75 -19.04 -7.22
N GLY A 148 -14.69 -18.88 -6.29
CA GLY A 148 -15.71 -19.88 -5.97
C GLY A 148 -15.21 -21.08 -5.18
N ASN A 149 -13.96 -21.07 -4.73
CA ASN A 149 -13.33 -22.11 -3.91
C ASN A 149 -12.32 -21.50 -2.92
N GLU A 150 -11.92 -22.27 -1.91
CA GLU A 150 -10.98 -21.82 -0.89
C GLU A 150 -9.53 -22.09 -1.28
N ILE A 151 -8.66 -21.10 -1.06
CA ILE A 151 -7.22 -21.29 -1.16
C ILE A 151 -6.67 -21.90 0.14
N LEU A 152 -5.64 -22.73 0.04
CA LEU A 152 -5.01 -23.33 1.21
C LEU A 152 -4.26 -22.30 2.06
N VAL A 153 -4.69 -22.16 3.32
CA VAL A 153 -4.11 -21.21 4.28
C VAL A 153 -3.51 -21.95 5.47
N LYS A 154 -2.35 -21.52 5.95
CA LYS A 154 -1.74 -21.95 7.21
C LYS A 154 -1.46 -20.74 8.10
N ILE A 155 -1.75 -20.88 9.39
CA ILE A 155 -1.35 -19.86 10.39
C ILE A 155 0.11 -20.09 10.77
N GLY A 156 0.91 -19.06 10.65
CA GLY A 156 2.31 -19.02 11.08
C GLY A 156 2.52 -18.13 12.31
N LYS A 157 3.77 -18.05 12.77
CA LYS A 157 4.16 -17.16 13.87
C LYS A 157 4.05 -15.68 13.45
N LYS A 158 3.78 -14.78 14.40
CA LYS A 158 3.87 -13.33 14.17
C LYS A 158 5.26 -12.95 13.66
N ARG A 159 5.33 -12.01 12.74
CA ARG A 159 6.60 -11.40 12.34
C ARG A 159 7.05 -10.39 13.39
N ALA A 160 8.34 -10.42 13.74
CA ALA A 160 8.91 -9.41 14.63
C ALA A 160 8.77 -8.00 14.01
N GLY A 161 8.33 -7.04 14.81
CA GLY A 161 8.15 -5.65 14.36
C GLY A 161 6.92 -5.40 13.46
N ASP A 162 6.05 -6.40 13.25
CA ASP A 162 4.84 -6.18 12.43
C ASP A 162 3.78 -5.41 13.22
N THR A 163 3.32 -4.31 12.67
CA THR A 163 2.33 -3.42 13.29
C THR A 163 0.93 -3.95 13.03
N LYS A 164 0.08 -3.98 14.08
CA LYS A 164 -1.30 -4.51 13.97
C LYS A 164 -2.16 -3.79 12.93
N LYS A 165 -1.98 -2.46 12.76
CA LYS A 165 -2.80 -1.64 11.86
C LYS A 165 -2.00 -0.49 11.26
N VAL A 166 -2.03 -0.35 9.94
CA VAL A 166 -1.38 0.75 9.20
C VAL A 166 -2.31 1.23 8.10
N ILE A 167 -2.91 2.42 8.29
CA ILE A 167 -3.88 3.04 7.37
C ILE A 167 -3.48 4.49 7.13
N ALA A 168 -3.56 4.96 5.89
CA ALA A 168 -3.26 6.33 5.51
C ALA A 168 -4.34 7.31 5.96
N ASN A 169 -3.95 8.51 6.39
CA ASN A 169 -4.80 9.68 6.23
C ASN A 169 -4.50 10.30 4.87
N THR A 170 -5.47 10.31 3.97
CA THR A 170 -5.32 10.72 2.57
C THR A 170 -5.98 12.06 2.28
N ASN A 171 -6.57 12.72 3.27
CA ASN A 171 -7.32 13.96 3.10
C ASN A 171 -6.50 15.06 2.43
N LYS A 172 -5.20 15.16 2.77
CA LYS A 172 -4.29 16.14 2.18
C LYS A 172 -4.12 15.95 0.67
N LEU A 173 -3.89 14.71 0.24
CA LEU A 173 -3.76 14.34 -1.17
C LEU A 173 -5.05 14.64 -1.93
N TYR A 174 -6.17 14.17 -1.40
CA TYR A 174 -7.48 14.29 -2.06
C TYR A 174 -7.89 15.76 -2.24
N ARG A 175 -7.73 16.57 -1.21
CA ARG A 175 -8.04 18.02 -1.28
C ARG A 175 -7.11 18.77 -2.22
N TYR A 176 -5.80 18.45 -2.17
CA TYR A 176 -4.80 19.19 -2.96
C TYR A 176 -4.98 19.01 -4.46
N PHE A 177 -5.34 17.81 -4.91
CA PHE A 177 -5.54 17.49 -6.31
C PHE A 177 -7.01 17.39 -6.74
N SER A 178 -7.97 17.61 -5.84
CA SER A 178 -9.41 17.29 -6.08
C SER A 178 -9.54 15.90 -6.71
N TRP A 179 -8.72 14.94 -6.22
CA TRP A 179 -8.60 13.62 -6.82
C TRP A 179 -9.54 12.62 -6.15
N GLN A 180 -10.13 11.75 -6.97
CA GLN A 180 -10.92 10.62 -6.52
C GLN A 180 -10.36 9.31 -7.07
N PRO A 181 -10.20 8.28 -6.25
CA PRO A 181 -9.70 6.99 -6.70
C PRO A 181 -10.71 6.28 -7.61
N LYS A 182 -10.21 5.62 -8.65
CA LYS A 182 -11.02 4.85 -9.61
C LYS A 182 -11.09 3.37 -9.27
N TYR A 183 -10.11 2.86 -8.54
CA TYR A 183 -9.94 1.44 -8.24
C TYR A 183 -10.04 1.13 -6.74
N ASN A 184 -10.70 1.98 -5.95
CA ASN A 184 -10.88 1.80 -4.50
C ASN A 184 -11.87 0.66 -4.17
N ASN A 185 -11.54 -0.53 -4.63
CA ASN A 185 -12.34 -1.73 -4.39
C ASN A 185 -11.43 -2.95 -4.31
N LEU A 186 -11.46 -3.68 -3.18
CA LEU A 186 -10.61 -4.85 -2.97
C LEU A 186 -10.83 -5.94 -4.03
N LYS A 187 -12.07 -6.17 -4.45
CA LYS A 187 -12.40 -7.15 -5.50
C LYS A 187 -11.76 -6.78 -6.84
N LEU A 188 -11.74 -5.49 -7.20
CA LEU A 188 -11.05 -5.02 -8.43
C LEU A 188 -9.54 -5.19 -8.31
N ILE A 189 -8.95 -4.85 -7.17
CA ILE A 189 -7.53 -5.03 -6.91
C ILE A 189 -7.14 -6.50 -7.06
N LEU A 190 -7.89 -7.41 -6.44
CA LEU A 190 -7.63 -8.85 -6.50
C LEU A 190 -7.81 -9.41 -7.92
N LYS A 191 -8.91 -9.06 -8.61
CA LYS A 191 -9.15 -9.51 -9.99
C LYS A 191 -8.07 -9.08 -10.96
N SER A 192 -7.50 -7.88 -10.81
CA SER A 192 -6.41 -7.42 -11.66
C SER A 192 -5.05 -8.05 -11.29
N SER A 193 -4.94 -8.65 -10.09
CA SER A 193 -3.72 -9.30 -9.60
C SER A 193 -3.64 -10.79 -9.93
N LEU A 194 -4.79 -11.41 -10.31
CA LEU A 194 -4.90 -12.80 -10.76
C LEU A 194 -4.40 -12.98 -12.19
#